data_907071cff25f1dd269e5ad3737688c93
#
_entry.id   907071cff25f1dd269e5ad3737688c93
#
_cell.length_a   1.000
_cell.length_b   1.000
_cell.length_c   1.000
_cell.angle_alpha   90.00
_cell.angle_beta   90.00
_cell.angle_gamma   90.00
#
_symmetry.space_group_name_H-M   'P 1'
#
loop_
_entity.id
_entity.type
_entity.pdbx_description
1 polymer ?
#
loop_
_entity_poly.entity_id
_entity_poly.type
_entity_poly.pdbx_seq_one_letter_code
_entity_poly.pdbx_strand_id
1 'polypeptide(L)'
;MTPREALKKYFGYTNFRPLQEDIVATTLAGVDSLVLMPTGGGKSICFQLPALLLPGVTLVVSPLISLMQDQVENLREAGIAACALNSNQTADEQLRLRRACLDGRVKLLYMAPETVFKELDQLLAALPISLVAIDEAHCVSQWGHDFRPEYVQLGTLRKAFGSAPFMALTATADEVTRQDIRERLNLQSPRVFISSFDRPNLSLNVFRGLNGAEKLKAINRFLGMREGESGIIYCLSRKTTEQLAEKLEALGVSARPYHAGLSADKRRETQQAFIADQLRVVVATIAFGMGIDKSNVRWVIHYNLPKSIESYYQEIGRAGRDGDPADTLLFYNYADIVQLEKFARESHLRAINLERLDRMREYAESNVCRRRILLNYFGEVSAADCGNCDVCKSPPERFDGTCEAQMALSAIVRSGERISMPVVVDILRAVYSPAVKEGGYDRLKTFGVGRALSAATWRDYLLQCLQMGLFTINYADQLHLQVTELGRDVLYGRSEIMLAVYRPPERLEKPAKKKGRKSRASQSADVEADLQQMEVDKNLFERLRALRLALANKQGYPPYIIMSDRTLRLLATIRPKTLDELSNISGIGEYKRDKYGPAFLKVINA
;
A
#
# COMPACT_ATOMS: atom_id res chain seq x y z
N MET A 1 -26.92 -20.86 -1.00
CA MET A 1 -26.14 -20.02 -0.04
C MET A 1 -25.93 -18.67 -0.67
N THR A 2 -26.35 -17.61 -0.02
CA THR A 2 -26.16 -16.22 -0.45
C THR A 2 -24.72 -15.76 -0.20
N PRO A 3 -24.23 -14.70 -0.89
CA PRO A 3 -22.89 -14.15 -0.61
C PRO A 3 -22.66 -13.75 0.85
N ARG A 4 -23.66 -13.18 1.52
CA ARG A 4 -23.57 -12.82 2.96
C ARG A 4 -23.49 -14.03 3.89
N GLU A 5 -24.26 -15.08 3.60
CA GLU A 5 -24.18 -16.34 4.34
C GLU A 5 -22.79 -16.98 4.18
N ALA A 6 -22.25 -16.99 2.96
CA ALA A 6 -20.92 -17.52 2.69
C ALA A 6 -19.82 -16.68 3.38
N LEU A 7 -19.95 -15.34 3.38
CA LEU A 7 -19.03 -14.44 4.06
C LEU A 7 -19.00 -14.72 5.57
N LYS A 8 -20.18 -14.88 6.19
CA LYS A 8 -20.29 -15.21 7.61
C LYS A 8 -19.74 -16.61 7.91
N LYS A 9 -20.15 -17.59 7.13
CA LYS A 9 -19.80 -19.00 7.35
C LYS A 9 -18.29 -19.26 7.28
N TYR A 10 -17.63 -18.80 6.21
CA TYR A 10 -16.23 -19.14 5.95
C TYR A 10 -15.26 -18.13 6.56
N PHE A 11 -15.60 -16.84 6.53
CA PHE A 11 -14.69 -15.77 6.95
C PHE A 11 -15.08 -15.12 8.29
N GLY A 12 -16.27 -15.39 8.82
CA GLY A 12 -16.74 -14.85 10.10
C GLY A 12 -17.07 -13.35 10.06
N TYR A 13 -17.30 -12.77 8.88
CA TYR A 13 -17.69 -11.37 8.72
C TYR A 13 -19.18 -11.26 8.46
N THR A 14 -19.86 -10.37 9.18
CA THR A 14 -21.30 -10.15 9.03
C THR A 14 -21.63 -9.17 7.91
N ASN A 15 -20.69 -8.28 7.58
CA ASN A 15 -20.87 -7.23 6.57
C ASN A 15 -19.68 -7.19 5.61
N PHE A 16 -19.98 -6.87 4.36
CA PHE A 16 -18.98 -6.52 3.37
C PHE A 16 -18.33 -5.18 3.68
N ARG A 17 -17.07 -5.03 3.32
CA ARG A 17 -16.44 -3.72 3.22
C ARG A 17 -16.96 -2.98 1.99
N PRO A 18 -16.80 -1.65 1.91
CA PRO A 18 -17.21 -0.89 0.74
C PRO A 18 -16.75 -1.54 -0.58
N LEU A 19 -17.62 -1.57 -1.58
CA LEU A 19 -17.46 -2.16 -2.91
C LEU A 19 -17.37 -3.70 -2.97
N GLN A 20 -17.06 -4.42 -1.89
CA GLN A 20 -16.88 -5.88 -1.95
C GLN A 20 -18.16 -6.59 -2.42
N GLU A 21 -19.34 -6.19 -1.94
CA GLU A 21 -20.62 -6.80 -2.32
C GLU A 21 -20.91 -6.63 -3.80
N ASP A 22 -20.68 -5.42 -4.33
CA ASP A 22 -20.85 -5.12 -5.76
C ASP A 22 -19.88 -5.88 -6.66
N ILE A 23 -18.61 -6.02 -6.22
CA ILE A 23 -17.59 -6.79 -6.94
C ILE A 23 -17.99 -8.27 -6.99
N VAL A 24 -18.41 -8.84 -5.85
CA VAL A 24 -18.87 -10.23 -5.77
C VAL A 24 -20.09 -10.45 -6.66
N ALA A 25 -21.08 -9.56 -6.62
CA ALA A 25 -22.27 -9.63 -7.46
C ALA A 25 -21.92 -9.55 -8.96
N THR A 26 -21.01 -8.66 -9.34
CA THR A 26 -20.54 -8.51 -10.72
C THR A 26 -19.87 -9.80 -11.23
N THR A 27 -19.03 -10.40 -10.40
CA THR A 27 -18.34 -11.66 -10.73
C THR A 27 -19.34 -12.82 -10.89
N LEU A 28 -20.32 -12.92 -9.98
CA LEU A 28 -21.37 -13.95 -10.05
C LEU A 28 -22.29 -13.78 -11.28
N ALA A 29 -22.42 -12.55 -11.77
CA ALA A 29 -23.13 -12.25 -13.02
C ALA A 29 -22.31 -12.57 -14.29
N GLY A 30 -21.07 -13.07 -14.16
CA GLY A 30 -20.22 -13.42 -15.31
C GLY A 30 -19.58 -12.22 -16.00
N VAL A 31 -19.49 -11.05 -15.34
CA VAL A 31 -18.95 -9.81 -15.91
C VAL A 31 -17.49 -9.61 -15.47
N ASP A 32 -16.64 -9.24 -16.42
CA ASP A 32 -15.25 -8.91 -16.14
C ASP A 32 -15.15 -7.71 -15.20
N SER A 33 -14.10 -7.68 -14.39
CA SER A 33 -13.88 -6.58 -13.46
C SER A 33 -12.41 -6.19 -13.32
N LEU A 34 -12.19 -4.88 -13.17
CA LEU A 34 -10.91 -4.30 -12.74
C LEU A 34 -11.09 -3.72 -11.34
N VAL A 35 -10.39 -4.29 -10.37
CA VAL A 35 -10.55 -3.98 -8.95
C VAL A 35 -9.30 -3.33 -8.40
N LEU A 36 -9.41 -2.06 -8.03
CA LEU A 36 -8.36 -1.30 -7.35
C LEU A 36 -8.75 -1.15 -5.87
N MET A 37 -8.00 -1.82 -5.00
CA MET A 37 -8.20 -1.73 -3.55
C MET A 37 -6.85 -1.72 -2.84
N PRO A 38 -6.65 -0.87 -1.83
CA PRO A 38 -5.39 -0.79 -1.10
C PRO A 38 -5.02 -2.13 -0.44
N THR A 39 -3.75 -2.28 -0.12
CA THR A 39 -3.29 -3.42 0.69
C THR A 39 -4.02 -3.40 2.04
N GLY A 40 -4.57 -4.56 2.46
CA GLY A 40 -5.43 -4.64 3.65
C GLY A 40 -6.90 -4.26 3.40
N GLY A 41 -7.27 -3.80 2.19
CA GLY A 41 -8.65 -3.49 1.80
C GLY A 41 -9.58 -4.69 1.67
N GLY A 42 -9.03 -5.92 1.66
CA GLY A 42 -9.81 -7.15 1.53
C GLY A 42 -10.00 -7.62 0.09
N LYS A 43 -9.06 -7.32 -0.81
CA LYS A 43 -9.06 -7.77 -2.23
C LYS A 43 -9.31 -9.26 -2.39
N SER A 44 -8.68 -10.10 -1.55
CA SER A 44 -8.75 -11.56 -1.67
C SER A 44 -10.18 -12.08 -1.55
N ILE A 45 -11.01 -11.50 -0.67
CA ILE A 45 -12.42 -11.90 -0.52
C ILE A 45 -13.20 -11.69 -1.81
N CYS A 46 -12.85 -10.68 -2.61
CA CYS A 46 -13.56 -10.36 -3.85
C CYS A 46 -13.55 -11.50 -4.88
N PHE A 47 -12.52 -12.36 -4.89
CA PHE A 47 -12.47 -13.55 -5.74
C PHE A 47 -12.63 -14.86 -4.97
N GLN A 48 -12.22 -14.92 -3.69
CA GLN A 48 -12.35 -16.12 -2.88
C GLN A 48 -13.81 -16.46 -2.56
N LEU A 49 -14.64 -15.46 -2.29
CA LEU A 49 -16.05 -15.68 -1.99
C LEU A 49 -16.85 -16.14 -3.23
N PRO A 50 -16.74 -15.49 -4.40
CA PRO A 50 -17.37 -16.02 -5.63
C PRO A 50 -16.92 -17.44 -5.96
N ALA A 51 -15.65 -17.79 -5.76
CA ALA A 51 -15.13 -19.13 -5.98
C ALA A 51 -15.92 -20.23 -5.24
N LEU A 52 -16.45 -19.91 -4.06
CA LEU A 52 -17.25 -20.84 -3.26
C LEU A 52 -18.69 -21.00 -3.78
N LEU A 53 -19.19 -20.01 -4.50
CA LEU A 53 -20.56 -19.94 -4.99
C LEU A 53 -20.68 -20.38 -6.46
N LEU A 54 -19.60 -20.20 -7.24
CA LEU A 54 -19.54 -20.62 -8.64
C LEU A 54 -19.33 -22.14 -8.76
N PRO A 55 -19.86 -22.78 -9.82
CA PRO A 55 -19.52 -24.16 -10.15
C PRO A 55 -18.06 -24.24 -10.61
N GLY A 56 -17.39 -25.39 -10.41
CA GLY A 56 -16.04 -25.60 -10.93
C GLY A 56 -14.92 -24.97 -10.10
N VAL A 57 -13.82 -24.59 -10.77
CA VAL A 57 -12.56 -24.15 -10.18
C VAL A 57 -12.30 -22.69 -10.52
N THR A 58 -11.84 -21.91 -9.55
CA THR A 58 -11.29 -20.57 -9.77
C THR A 58 -9.78 -20.67 -9.95
N LEU A 59 -9.28 -20.23 -11.11
CA LEU A 59 -7.85 -20.05 -11.37
C LEU A 59 -7.40 -18.71 -10.80
N VAL A 60 -6.45 -18.73 -9.87
CA VAL A 60 -5.84 -17.52 -9.29
C VAL A 60 -4.40 -17.40 -9.77
N VAL A 61 -4.12 -16.38 -10.55
CA VAL A 61 -2.75 -16.08 -11.03
C VAL A 61 -2.12 -15.08 -10.09
N SER A 62 -0.96 -15.44 -9.50
CA SER A 62 -0.24 -14.59 -8.54
C SER A 62 1.27 -14.65 -8.81
N PRO A 63 2.02 -13.52 -8.62
CA PRO A 63 3.42 -13.45 -9.04
C PRO A 63 4.41 -14.14 -8.09
N LEU A 64 3.96 -14.56 -6.91
CA LEU A 64 4.87 -15.01 -5.84
C LEU A 64 4.38 -16.28 -5.15
N ILE A 65 5.28 -17.28 -5.12
CA ILE A 65 5.01 -18.58 -4.48
C ILE A 65 4.70 -18.44 -2.99
N SER A 66 5.42 -17.57 -2.27
CA SER A 66 5.18 -17.32 -0.84
C SER A 66 3.79 -16.75 -0.56
N LEU A 67 3.35 -15.78 -1.38
CA LEU A 67 2.01 -15.20 -1.26
C LEU A 67 0.92 -16.25 -1.53
N MET A 68 1.11 -17.08 -2.55
CA MET A 68 0.18 -18.18 -2.86
C MET A 68 0.07 -19.17 -1.69
N GLN A 69 1.20 -19.52 -1.06
CA GLN A 69 1.23 -20.44 0.08
C GLN A 69 0.47 -19.87 1.28
N ASP A 70 0.74 -18.61 1.65
CA ASP A 70 0.03 -17.93 2.75
C ASP A 70 -1.47 -17.86 2.49
N GLN A 71 -1.89 -17.54 1.25
CA GLN A 71 -3.30 -17.50 0.85
C GLN A 71 -3.97 -18.88 0.94
N VAL A 72 -3.29 -19.92 0.46
CA VAL A 72 -3.80 -21.31 0.50
C VAL A 72 -3.92 -21.81 1.94
N GLU A 73 -2.94 -21.51 2.80
CA GLU A 73 -2.99 -21.88 4.22
C GLU A 73 -4.16 -21.20 4.94
N ASN A 74 -4.35 -19.89 4.70
CA ASN A 74 -5.49 -19.15 5.26
C ASN A 74 -6.85 -19.73 4.82
N LEU A 75 -6.97 -20.12 3.54
CA LEU A 75 -8.19 -20.72 3.00
C LEU A 75 -8.47 -22.10 3.60
N ARG A 76 -7.44 -22.95 3.73
CA ARG A 76 -7.56 -24.27 4.34
C ARG A 76 -7.98 -24.17 5.80
N GLU A 77 -7.45 -23.20 6.55
CA GLU A 77 -7.84 -22.92 7.93
C GLU A 77 -9.24 -22.28 8.05
N ALA A 78 -9.80 -21.82 6.95
CA ALA A 78 -11.21 -21.44 6.86
C ALA A 78 -12.11 -22.60 6.41
N GLY A 79 -11.55 -23.80 6.22
CA GLY A 79 -12.28 -24.98 5.73
C GLY A 79 -12.53 -24.96 4.22
N ILE A 80 -11.77 -24.15 3.46
CA ILE A 80 -11.92 -23.98 2.02
C ILE A 80 -10.86 -24.81 1.28
N ALA A 81 -11.31 -25.61 0.31
CA ALA A 81 -10.44 -26.45 -0.50
C ALA A 81 -9.64 -25.62 -1.52
N ALA A 82 -8.40 -25.28 -1.18
CA ALA A 82 -7.47 -24.52 -2.02
C ALA A 82 -6.13 -25.23 -2.16
N CYS A 83 -5.46 -25.06 -3.30
CA CYS A 83 -4.09 -25.50 -3.50
C CYS A 83 -3.29 -24.52 -4.37
N ALA A 84 -1.96 -24.59 -4.24
CA ALA A 84 -1.03 -23.91 -5.12
C ALA A 84 -0.20 -24.93 -5.87
N LEU A 85 -0.04 -24.79 -7.17
CA LEU A 85 0.86 -25.58 -8.00
C LEU A 85 2.04 -24.70 -8.41
N ASN A 86 3.26 -25.10 -8.00
CA ASN A 86 4.46 -24.32 -8.23
C ASN A 86 5.72 -25.19 -8.38
N SER A 87 6.83 -24.60 -8.81
CA SER A 87 8.10 -25.26 -9.09
C SER A 87 8.87 -25.75 -7.86
N ASN A 88 8.52 -25.32 -6.65
CA ASN A 88 9.23 -25.72 -5.42
C ASN A 88 8.73 -27.07 -4.87
N GLN A 89 7.67 -27.64 -5.49
CA GLN A 89 7.07 -28.91 -5.09
C GLN A 89 7.73 -30.08 -5.80
N THR A 90 7.78 -31.21 -5.11
CA THR A 90 8.23 -32.48 -5.72
C THR A 90 7.26 -32.98 -6.79
N ALA A 91 7.74 -33.83 -7.68
CA ALA A 91 6.89 -34.40 -8.75
C ALA A 91 5.67 -35.16 -8.18
N ASP A 92 5.85 -35.87 -7.06
CA ASP A 92 4.77 -36.62 -6.40
C ASP A 92 3.73 -35.68 -5.77
N GLU A 93 4.17 -34.56 -5.18
CA GLU A 93 3.25 -33.54 -4.66
C GLU A 93 2.44 -32.90 -5.79
N GLN A 94 3.10 -32.51 -6.87
CA GLN A 94 2.42 -31.96 -8.05
C GLN A 94 1.40 -32.96 -8.64
N LEU A 95 1.76 -34.23 -8.72
CA LEU A 95 0.85 -35.28 -9.23
C LEU A 95 -0.39 -35.44 -8.34
N ARG A 96 -0.20 -35.45 -7.01
CA ARG A 96 -1.33 -35.52 -6.05
C ARG A 96 -2.25 -34.31 -6.19
N LEU A 97 -1.69 -33.10 -6.35
CA LEU A 97 -2.46 -31.88 -6.51
C LEU A 97 -3.25 -31.87 -7.84
N ARG A 98 -2.62 -32.28 -8.95
CA ARG A 98 -3.32 -32.42 -10.25
C ARG A 98 -4.49 -33.39 -10.15
N ARG A 99 -4.31 -34.54 -9.51
CA ARG A 99 -5.41 -35.51 -9.27
C ARG A 99 -6.52 -34.89 -8.42
N ALA A 100 -6.18 -34.19 -7.34
CA ALA A 100 -7.18 -33.52 -6.51
C ALA A 100 -8.00 -32.46 -7.27
N CYS A 101 -7.37 -31.75 -8.22
CA CYS A 101 -8.08 -30.83 -9.11
C CYS A 101 -9.03 -31.56 -10.05
N LEU A 102 -8.56 -32.62 -10.71
CA LEU A 102 -9.35 -33.41 -11.66
C LEU A 102 -10.52 -34.12 -10.96
N ASP A 103 -10.33 -34.57 -9.72
CA ASP A 103 -11.39 -35.19 -8.90
C ASP A 103 -12.42 -34.15 -8.38
N GLY A 104 -12.30 -32.85 -8.72
CA GLY A 104 -13.22 -31.80 -8.29
C GLY A 104 -13.12 -31.44 -6.79
N ARG A 105 -12.04 -31.85 -6.13
CA ARG A 105 -11.81 -31.59 -4.68
C ARG A 105 -11.22 -30.21 -4.40
N VAL A 106 -10.93 -29.41 -5.41
CA VAL A 106 -10.31 -28.08 -5.29
C VAL A 106 -11.24 -27.00 -5.81
N LYS A 107 -11.43 -25.93 -5.06
CA LYS A 107 -12.22 -24.74 -5.43
C LYS A 107 -11.34 -23.59 -5.94
N LEU A 108 -10.17 -23.38 -5.34
CA LEU A 108 -9.23 -22.35 -5.77
C LEU A 108 -7.87 -22.99 -6.08
N LEU A 109 -7.41 -22.76 -7.30
CA LEU A 109 -6.11 -23.22 -7.79
C LEU A 109 -5.21 -22.02 -8.06
N TYR A 110 -4.17 -21.87 -7.24
CA TYR A 110 -3.18 -20.80 -7.36
C TYR A 110 -2.00 -21.24 -8.21
N MET A 111 -1.60 -20.41 -9.17
CA MET A 111 -0.45 -20.63 -10.04
C MET A 111 0.31 -19.34 -10.32
N ALA A 112 1.63 -19.45 -10.54
CA ALA A 112 2.41 -18.38 -11.16
C ALA A 112 2.16 -18.37 -12.68
N PRO A 113 2.32 -17.22 -13.37
CA PRO A 113 2.07 -17.11 -14.82
C PRO A 113 2.78 -18.19 -15.64
N GLU A 114 4.03 -18.47 -15.34
CA GLU A 114 4.86 -19.47 -16.04
C GLU A 114 4.28 -20.89 -15.89
N THR A 115 3.70 -21.17 -14.72
CA THR A 115 3.05 -22.46 -14.44
C THR A 115 1.72 -22.55 -15.16
N VAL A 116 0.97 -21.45 -15.27
CA VAL A 116 -0.30 -21.42 -16.01
C VAL A 116 -0.09 -21.82 -17.45
N PHE A 117 0.88 -21.24 -18.17
CA PHE A 117 1.13 -21.58 -19.57
C PHE A 117 1.65 -23.00 -19.74
N LYS A 118 2.45 -23.48 -18.80
CA LYS A 118 2.94 -24.87 -18.81
C LYS A 118 1.81 -25.91 -18.65
N GLU A 119 0.78 -25.57 -17.86
CA GLU A 119 -0.33 -26.46 -17.54
C GLU A 119 -1.57 -26.22 -18.42
N LEU A 120 -1.52 -25.25 -19.35
CA LEU A 120 -2.70 -24.80 -20.11
C LEU A 120 -3.36 -25.92 -20.90
N ASP A 121 -2.57 -26.66 -21.69
CA ASP A 121 -3.05 -27.71 -22.56
C ASP A 121 -3.22 -29.09 -21.88
N GLN A 122 -2.79 -29.18 -20.61
CA GLN A 122 -2.85 -30.42 -19.83
C GLN A 122 -3.91 -30.34 -18.74
N LEU A 123 -3.55 -29.82 -17.58
CA LEU A 123 -4.43 -29.75 -16.43
C LEU A 123 -5.58 -28.75 -16.64
N LEU A 124 -5.26 -27.53 -17.08
CA LEU A 124 -6.26 -26.46 -17.14
C LEU A 124 -7.32 -26.68 -18.22
N ALA A 125 -6.96 -27.30 -19.34
CA ALA A 125 -7.91 -27.67 -20.39
C ALA A 125 -8.96 -28.71 -19.94
N ALA A 126 -8.62 -29.54 -18.94
CA ALA A 126 -9.51 -30.54 -18.37
C ALA A 126 -10.37 -30.05 -17.22
N LEU A 127 -10.13 -28.82 -16.72
CA LEU A 127 -10.84 -28.26 -15.55
C LEU A 127 -11.98 -27.33 -15.97
N PRO A 128 -13.15 -27.39 -15.30
CA PRO A 128 -14.23 -26.43 -15.49
C PRO A 128 -13.86 -25.10 -14.82
N ILE A 129 -13.07 -24.26 -15.49
CA ILE A 129 -12.68 -22.96 -14.96
C ILE A 129 -13.89 -22.03 -14.99
N SER A 130 -14.29 -21.52 -13.82
CA SER A 130 -15.47 -20.67 -13.65
C SER A 130 -15.15 -19.20 -13.32
N LEU A 131 -13.89 -18.91 -13.00
CA LEU A 131 -13.37 -17.55 -12.75
C LEU A 131 -11.85 -17.56 -12.96
N VAL A 132 -11.32 -16.53 -13.62
CA VAL A 132 -9.88 -16.25 -13.70
C VAL A 132 -9.59 -14.97 -12.91
N ALA A 133 -8.96 -15.10 -11.76
CA ALA A 133 -8.54 -13.99 -10.93
C ALA A 133 -7.04 -13.71 -11.13
N ILE A 134 -6.68 -12.51 -11.56
CA ILE A 134 -5.30 -12.08 -11.80
C ILE A 134 -4.92 -11.09 -10.71
N ASP A 135 -4.19 -11.58 -9.72
CA ASP A 135 -3.70 -10.75 -8.60
C ASP A 135 -2.44 -9.99 -9.02
N GLU A 136 -2.20 -8.85 -8.37
CA GLU A 136 -1.12 -7.90 -8.70
C GLU A 136 -1.09 -7.55 -10.21
N ALA A 137 -2.27 -7.30 -10.78
CA ALA A 137 -2.44 -7.07 -12.21
C ALA A 137 -1.61 -5.89 -12.77
N HIS A 138 -1.10 -4.98 -11.92
CA HIS A 138 -0.17 -3.93 -12.32
C HIS A 138 1.13 -4.47 -12.93
N CYS A 139 1.46 -5.75 -12.67
CA CYS A 139 2.62 -6.40 -13.28
C CYS A 139 2.52 -6.53 -14.82
N VAL A 140 1.35 -6.38 -15.40
CA VAL A 140 1.15 -6.42 -16.86
C VAL A 140 1.66 -5.17 -17.55
N SER A 141 1.72 -4.04 -16.84
CA SER A 141 2.05 -2.73 -17.40
C SER A 141 3.53 -2.40 -17.22
N GLN A 142 4.16 -1.93 -18.29
CA GLN A 142 5.52 -1.34 -18.22
C GLN A 142 5.53 -0.05 -17.38
N TRP A 143 4.39 0.60 -17.28
CA TRP A 143 4.17 1.74 -16.39
C TRP A 143 3.91 1.32 -14.94
N GLY A 144 3.70 0.03 -14.66
CA GLY A 144 3.61 -0.52 -13.32
C GLY A 144 4.99 -0.54 -12.62
N HIS A 145 4.99 -0.57 -11.29
CA HIS A 145 6.23 -0.51 -10.50
C HIS A 145 7.00 -1.85 -10.43
N ASP A 146 6.37 -2.96 -10.85
CA ASP A 146 6.94 -4.33 -10.92
C ASP A 146 6.50 -5.03 -12.21
N PHE A 147 6.95 -4.53 -13.35
CA PHE A 147 6.63 -5.11 -14.65
C PHE A 147 7.19 -6.53 -14.80
N ARG A 148 6.35 -7.45 -15.28
CA ARG A 148 6.70 -8.84 -15.57
C ARG A 148 6.21 -9.25 -16.96
N PRO A 149 7.13 -9.57 -17.88
CA PRO A 149 6.76 -9.92 -19.26
C PRO A 149 5.76 -11.09 -19.35
N GLU A 150 5.82 -12.04 -18.42
CA GLU A 150 4.94 -13.20 -18.36
C GLU A 150 3.47 -12.81 -18.11
N TYR A 151 3.23 -11.69 -17.38
CA TYR A 151 1.87 -11.19 -17.15
C TYR A 151 1.20 -10.69 -18.43
N VAL A 152 1.96 -10.16 -19.39
CA VAL A 152 1.41 -9.68 -20.67
C VAL A 152 0.75 -10.82 -21.45
N GLN A 153 1.28 -12.02 -21.34
CA GLN A 153 0.75 -13.19 -22.03
C GLN A 153 -0.59 -13.67 -21.46
N LEU A 154 -0.94 -13.29 -20.21
CA LEU A 154 -2.19 -13.73 -19.57
C LEU A 154 -3.46 -13.31 -20.33
N GLY A 155 -3.40 -12.25 -21.13
CA GLY A 155 -4.51 -11.88 -22.03
C GLY A 155 -4.88 -12.96 -23.04
N THR A 156 -3.96 -13.88 -23.38
CA THR A 156 -4.22 -15.00 -24.30
C THR A 156 -5.12 -16.08 -23.68
N LEU A 157 -5.18 -16.14 -22.32
CA LEU A 157 -6.06 -17.07 -21.60
C LEU A 157 -7.55 -16.86 -21.92
N ARG A 158 -7.92 -15.68 -22.41
CA ARG A 158 -9.28 -15.40 -22.89
C ARG A 158 -9.73 -16.38 -24.00
N LYS A 159 -8.80 -16.85 -24.83
CA LYS A 159 -9.12 -17.82 -25.88
C LYS A 159 -9.48 -19.19 -25.31
N ALA A 160 -8.84 -19.59 -24.21
CA ALA A 160 -9.08 -20.87 -23.55
C ALA A 160 -10.30 -20.83 -22.61
N PHE A 161 -10.51 -19.71 -21.91
CA PHE A 161 -11.53 -19.57 -20.85
C PHE A 161 -12.53 -18.45 -21.13
N GLY A 162 -12.95 -18.29 -22.39
CA GLY A 162 -13.81 -17.18 -22.83
C GLY A 162 -15.18 -17.09 -22.14
N SER A 163 -15.69 -18.20 -21.58
CA SER A 163 -16.95 -18.23 -20.84
C SER A 163 -16.80 -17.81 -19.35
N ALA A 164 -15.59 -17.82 -18.80
CA ALA A 164 -15.34 -17.42 -17.43
C ALA A 164 -15.10 -15.90 -17.34
N PRO A 165 -15.63 -15.20 -16.33
CA PRO A 165 -15.27 -13.82 -16.08
C PRO A 165 -13.79 -13.71 -15.67
N PHE A 166 -13.16 -12.60 -16.06
CA PHE A 166 -11.80 -12.24 -15.65
C PHE A 166 -11.87 -11.12 -14.63
N MET A 167 -11.19 -11.30 -13.52
CA MET A 167 -11.05 -10.28 -12.48
C MET A 167 -9.57 -9.90 -12.36
N ALA A 168 -9.24 -8.67 -12.70
CA ALA A 168 -7.91 -8.11 -12.49
C ALA A 168 -7.90 -7.31 -11.18
N LEU A 169 -6.97 -7.65 -10.27
CA LEU A 169 -6.88 -7.00 -8.96
C LEU A 169 -5.51 -6.38 -8.76
N THR A 170 -5.48 -5.17 -8.21
CA THR A 170 -4.23 -4.51 -7.80
C THR A 170 -4.44 -3.56 -6.65
N ALA A 171 -3.36 -3.28 -5.90
CA ALA A 171 -3.37 -2.25 -4.86
C ALA A 171 -3.06 -0.85 -5.39
N THR A 172 -2.35 -0.75 -6.51
CA THR A 172 -1.79 0.50 -7.03
C THR A 172 -1.84 0.49 -8.55
N ALA A 173 -2.57 1.41 -9.14
CA ALA A 173 -2.55 1.69 -10.56
C ALA A 173 -3.05 3.11 -10.83
N ASP A 174 -2.22 3.92 -11.47
CA ASP A 174 -2.64 5.19 -12.05
C ASP A 174 -3.52 4.95 -13.29
N GLU A 175 -3.99 6.01 -13.90
CA GLU A 175 -4.92 5.91 -15.04
C GLU A 175 -4.28 5.21 -16.25
N VAL A 176 -3.01 5.47 -16.53
CA VAL A 176 -2.27 4.84 -17.62
C VAL A 176 -2.12 3.33 -17.38
N THR A 177 -1.74 2.95 -16.18
CA THR A 177 -1.63 1.54 -15.78
C THR A 177 -2.98 0.83 -15.84
N ARG A 178 -4.07 1.50 -15.45
CA ARG A 178 -5.44 0.93 -15.55
C ARG A 178 -5.84 0.64 -16.99
N GLN A 179 -5.52 1.56 -17.90
CA GLN A 179 -5.78 1.36 -19.32
C GLN A 179 -4.97 0.18 -19.88
N ASP A 180 -3.67 0.12 -19.58
CA ASP A 180 -2.78 -0.99 -19.96
C ASP A 180 -3.31 -2.35 -19.45
N ILE A 181 -3.77 -2.42 -18.20
CA ILE A 181 -4.35 -3.64 -17.62
C ILE A 181 -5.56 -4.10 -18.43
N ARG A 182 -6.48 -3.19 -18.76
CA ARG A 182 -7.69 -3.52 -19.53
C ARG A 182 -7.36 -4.07 -20.92
N GLU A 183 -6.44 -3.41 -21.60
CA GLU A 183 -6.06 -3.77 -22.98
C GLU A 183 -5.26 -5.07 -23.02
N ARG A 184 -4.19 -5.17 -22.23
CA ARG A 184 -3.26 -6.30 -22.27
C ARG A 184 -3.86 -7.59 -21.72
N LEU A 185 -4.74 -7.51 -20.72
CA LEU A 185 -5.48 -8.67 -20.22
C LEU A 185 -6.74 -8.98 -21.05
N ASN A 186 -7.01 -8.20 -22.10
CA ASN A 186 -8.17 -8.37 -22.98
C ASN A 186 -9.49 -8.48 -22.20
N LEU A 187 -9.70 -7.57 -21.23
CA LEU A 187 -10.92 -7.53 -20.42
C LEU A 187 -12.11 -7.06 -21.29
N GLN A 188 -13.21 -7.79 -21.24
CA GLN A 188 -14.40 -7.55 -22.05
C GLN A 188 -15.39 -6.62 -21.31
N SER A 189 -15.48 -5.36 -21.74
CA SER A 189 -16.34 -4.34 -21.10
C SER A 189 -16.32 -4.40 -19.56
N PRO A 190 -15.12 -4.36 -18.92
CA PRO A 190 -15.00 -4.62 -17.51
C PRO A 190 -15.66 -3.53 -16.68
N ARG A 191 -16.33 -3.92 -15.59
CA ARG A 191 -16.72 -2.98 -14.55
C ARG A 191 -15.51 -2.59 -13.71
N VAL A 192 -15.29 -1.28 -13.55
CA VAL A 192 -14.13 -0.75 -12.81
C VAL A 192 -14.57 -0.36 -11.40
N PHE A 193 -13.86 -0.90 -10.41
CA PHE A 193 -14.08 -0.60 -9.00
C PHE A 193 -12.82 0.01 -8.42
N ILE A 194 -12.93 1.22 -7.90
CA ILE A 194 -11.82 1.93 -7.27
C ILE A 194 -12.23 2.23 -5.84
N SER A 195 -11.60 1.54 -4.89
CA SER A 195 -11.74 1.83 -3.47
C SER A 195 -10.87 3.01 -3.09
N SER A 196 -11.24 3.74 -2.06
CA SER A 196 -10.39 4.79 -1.52
C SER A 196 -9.01 4.24 -1.15
N PHE A 197 -7.96 5.01 -1.51
CA PHE A 197 -6.59 4.75 -1.11
C PHE A 197 -6.29 5.25 0.30
N ASP A 198 -7.28 5.87 0.96
CA ASP A 198 -7.09 6.37 2.32
C ASP A 198 -6.91 5.23 3.34
N ARG A 199 -5.88 5.37 4.14
CA ARG A 199 -5.55 4.52 5.28
C ARG A 199 -5.46 5.38 6.54
N PRO A 200 -6.62 5.81 7.11
CA PRO A 200 -6.66 6.77 8.22
C PRO A 200 -5.93 6.26 9.48
N ASN A 201 -5.80 4.95 9.62
CA ASN A 201 -5.08 4.32 10.72
C ASN A 201 -3.54 4.42 10.63
N LEU A 202 -2.97 4.88 9.49
CA LEU A 202 -1.53 5.08 9.35
C LEU A 202 -1.14 6.52 9.71
N SER A 203 -0.19 6.69 10.61
CA SER A 203 0.47 7.96 10.87
C SER A 203 1.64 8.13 9.90
N LEU A 204 1.72 9.24 9.18
CA LEU A 204 2.73 9.48 8.13
C LEU A 204 3.74 10.53 8.62
N ASN A 205 5.00 10.14 8.80
CA ASN A 205 6.03 11.03 9.35
C ASN A 205 7.29 11.04 8.49
N VAL A 206 7.80 12.22 8.15
CA VAL A 206 9.04 12.42 7.38
C VAL A 206 10.06 13.17 8.22
N PHE A 207 11.25 12.59 8.36
CA PHE A 207 12.40 13.17 9.06
C PHE A 207 13.49 13.52 8.06
N ARG A 208 13.87 14.79 8.00
CA ARG A 208 14.81 15.31 7.00
C ARG A 208 16.19 15.58 7.60
N GLY A 209 17.25 15.34 6.83
CA GLY A 209 18.61 15.79 7.12
C GLY A 209 19.35 15.04 8.22
N LEU A 210 18.80 13.94 8.77
CA LEU A 210 19.45 13.17 9.81
C LEU A 210 20.59 12.32 9.24
N ASN A 211 21.77 12.36 9.88
CA ASN A 211 22.87 11.45 9.57
C ASN A 211 22.65 10.05 10.17
N GLY A 212 23.50 9.08 9.83
CA GLY A 212 23.32 7.68 10.22
C GLY A 212 23.27 7.44 11.75
N ALA A 213 24.03 8.21 12.54
CA ALA A 213 24.01 8.11 14.01
C ALA A 213 22.71 8.68 14.59
N GLU A 214 22.25 9.80 14.04
CA GLU A 214 20.99 10.43 14.45
C GLU A 214 19.78 9.57 14.07
N LYS A 215 19.78 8.96 12.86
CA LYS A 215 18.76 7.98 12.47
C LYS A 215 18.70 6.80 13.45
N LEU A 216 19.85 6.20 13.79
CA LEU A 216 19.91 5.08 14.74
C LEU A 216 19.36 5.49 16.12
N LYS A 217 19.75 6.68 16.62
CA LYS A 217 19.23 7.21 17.89
C LYS A 217 17.71 7.43 17.86
N ALA A 218 17.19 7.97 16.74
CA ALA A 218 15.76 8.17 16.56
C ALA A 218 15.00 6.83 16.51
N ILE A 219 15.52 5.85 15.75
CA ILE A 219 14.95 4.50 15.67
C ILE A 219 14.93 3.84 17.05
N ASN A 220 16.06 3.85 17.78
CA ASN A 220 16.14 3.22 19.10
C ASN A 220 15.16 3.85 20.10
N ARG A 221 15.03 5.19 20.09
CA ARG A 221 14.04 5.88 20.91
C ARG A 221 12.61 5.48 20.54
N PHE A 222 12.30 5.41 19.23
CA PHE A 222 10.99 5.00 18.74
C PHE A 222 10.66 3.56 19.18
N LEU A 223 11.60 2.63 19.01
CA LEU A 223 11.44 1.23 19.41
C LEU A 223 11.23 1.06 20.92
N GLY A 224 11.87 1.87 21.75
CA GLY A 224 11.66 1.90 23.20
C GLY A 224 10.24 2.33 23.60
N MET A 225 9.59 3.21 22.82
CA MET A 225 8.21 3.62 23.05
C MET A 225 7.18 2.58 22.53
N ARG A 226 7.61 1.61 21.73
CA ARG A 226 6.80 0.61 21.03
C ARG A 226 7.16 -0.81 21.48
N GLU A 227 7.47 -1.00 22.76
CA GLU A 227 7.87 -2.30 23.28
C GLU A 227 6.80 -3.39 23.02
N GLY A 228 7.25 -4.58 22.61
CA GLY A 228 6.35 -5.68 22.24
C GLY A 228 5.73 -5.61 20.85
N GLU A 229 5.86 -4.48 20.13
CA GLU A 229 5.30 -4.32 18.79
C GLU A 229 6.29 -4.73 17.69
N SER A 230 5.79 -5.39 16.65
CA SER A 230 6.58 -5.84 15.50
C SER A 230 6.55 -4.82 14.36
N GLY A 231 7.68 -4.69 13.64
CA GLY A 231 7.74 -3.83 12.47
C GLY A 231 8.88 -4.12 11.51
N ILE A 232 8.93 -3.34 10.44
CA ILE A 232 9.86 -3.53 9.33
C ILE A 232 10.67 -2.24 9.13
N ILE A 233 11.98 -2.39 8.90
CA ILE A 233 12.87 -1.27 8.51
C ILE A 233 13.39 -1.53 7.10
N TYR A 234 13.02 -0.69 6.15
CA TYR A 234 13.48 -0.78 4.76
C TYR A 234 14.77 0.01 4.55
N CYS A 235 15.77 -0.65 3.95
CA CYS A 235 17.05 -0.08 3.57
C CYS A 235 17.29 -0.23 2.06
N LEU A 236 18.05 0.70 1.48
CA LEU A 236 18.36 0.69 0.04
C LEU A 236 19.37 -0.37 -0.35
N SER A 237 20.33 -0.72 0.52
CA SER A 237 21.42 -1.65 0.23
C SER A 237 21.48 -2.83 1.19
N ARG A 238 21.96 -3.98 0.69
CA ARG A 238 22.23 -5.20 1.48
C ARG A 238 23.15 -4.91 2.67
N LYS A 239 24.26 -4.20 2.42
CA LYS A 239 25.24 -3.81 3.43
C LYS A 239 24.62 -2.97 4.55
N THR A 240 23.80 -1.97 4.21
CA THR A 240 23.11 -1.15 5.22
C THR A 240 22.14 -1.99 6.03
N THR A 241 21.45 -2.94 5.39
CA THR A 241 20.51 -3.86 6.03
C THR A 241 21.19 -4.69 7.12
N GLU A 242 22.33 -5.32 6.79
CA GLU A 242 23.11 -6.12 7.73
C GLU A 242 23.67 -5.27 8.88
N GLN A 243 24.35 -4.16 8.57
CA GLN A 243 24.94 -3.27 9.57
C GLN A 243 23.91 -2.67 10.53
N LEU A 244 22.71 -2.34 10.04
CA LEU A 244 21.66 -1.78 10.90
C LEU A 244 21.06 -2.85 11.80
N ALA A 245 20.87 -4.08 11.29
CA ALA A 245 20.40 -5.20 12.10
C ALA A 245 21.37 -5.51 13.24
N GLU A 246 22.67 -5.61 12.95
CA GLU A 246 23.72 -5.83 13.96
C GLU A 246 23.74 -4.72 15.04
N LYS A 247 23.61 -3.46 14.62
CA LYS A 247 23.56 -2.32 15.58
C LYS A 247 22.32 -2.37 16.46
N LEU A 248 21.19 -2.77 15.94
CA LEU A 248 19.94 -2.91 16.72
C LEU A 248 20.04 -4.09 17.69
N GLU A 249 20.63 -5.21 17.25
CA GLU A 249 20.86 -6.38 18.10
C GLU A 249 21.83 -6.05 19.26
N ALA A 250 22.90 -5.31 18.97
CA ALA A 250 23.82 -4.79 20.00
C ALA A 250 23.14 -3.85 21.03
N LEU A 251 22.02 -3.24 20.65
CA LEU A 251 21.19 -2.43 21.56
C LEU A 251 20.08 -3.25 22.26
N GLY A 252 20.11 -4.59 22.13
CA GLY A 252 19.14 -5.49 22.77
C GLY A 252 17.82 -5.63 22.03
N VAL A 253 17.72 -5.14 20.78
CA VAL A 253 16.51 -5.27 19.97
C VAL A 253 16.58 -6.59 19.19
N SER A 254 15.56 -7.45 19.29
CA SER A 254 15.44 -8.65 18.45
C SER A 254 15.24 -8.25 16.99
N ALA A 255 16.35 -8.18 16.22
CA ALA A 255 16.37 -7.74 14.84
C ALA A 255 17.17 -8.72 13.96
N ARG A 256 16.70 -9.00 12.73
CA ARG A 256 17.45 -9.81 11.75
C ARG A 256 17.43 -9.15 10.38
N PRO A 257 18.51 -9.30 9.57
CA PRO A 257 18.54 -8.81 8.20
C PRO A 257 17.74 -9.71 7.26
N TYR A 258 17.17 -9.10 6.18
CA TYR A 258 16.53 -9.84 5.10
C TYR A 258 16.80 -9.17 3.74
N HIS A 259 17.46 -9.87 2.83
CA HIS A 259 17.72 -9.42 1.46
C HIS A 259 18.00 -10.60 0.53
N ALA A 260 17.94 -10.37 -0.78
CA ALA A 260 18.09 -11.42 -1.80
C ALA A 260 19.48 -12.11 -1.80
N GLY A 261 20.50 -11.50 -1.18
CA GLY A 261 21.84 -12.09 -1.05
C GLY A 261 21.98 -13.14 0.06
N LEU A 262 20.97 -13.29 0.94
CA LEU A 262 20.95 -14.35 1.95
C LEU A 262 20.55 -15.69 1.31
N SER A 263 21.00 -16.81 1.91
CA SER A 263 20.58 -18.15 1.49
C SER A 263 19.06 -18.30 1.64
N ALA A 264 18.47 -19.20 0.86
CA ALA A 264 17.03 -19.47 0.91
C ALA A 264 16.58 -19.89 2.33
N ASP A 265 17.40 -20.68 3.03
CA ASP A 265 17.11 -21.14 4.39
C ASP A 265 17.09 -19.98 5.39
N LYS A 266 18.11 -19.11 5.38
CA LYS A 266 18.13 -17.92 6.25
C LYS A 266 16.96 -16.98 5.99
N ARG A 267 16.57 -16.80 4.73
CA ARG A 267 15.40 -16.00 4.38
C ARG A 267 14.12 -16.62 4.95
N ARG A 268 13.94 -17.93 4.75
CA ARG A 268 12.78 -18.67 5.27
C ARG A 268 12.71 -18.60 6.80
N GLU A 269 13.83 -18.85 7.48
CA GLU A 269 13.92 -18.79 8.95
C GLU A 269 13.55 -17.40 9.48
N THR A 270 14.13 -16.33 8.91
CA THR A 270 13.84 -14.95 9.33
C THR A 270 12.37 -14.60 9.09
N GLN A 271 11.81 -14.98 7.95
CA GLN A 271 10.40 -14.74 7.63
C GLN A 271 9.49 -15.51 8.59
N GLN A 272 9.74 -16.79 8.82
CA GLN A 272 8.95 -17.61 9.74
C GLN A 272 9.01 -17.08 11.17
N ALA A 273 10.21 -16.72 11.67
CA ALA A 273 10.38 -16.14 13.00
C ALA A 273 9.59 -14.81 13.14
N PHE A 274 9.59 -13.96 12.11
CA PHE A 274 8.83 -12.70 12.11
C PHE A 274 7.31 -12.95 12.08
N ILE A 275 6.87 -13.88 11.25
CA ILE A 275 5.45 -14.26 11.14
C ILE A 275 4.96 -14.89 12.45
N ALA A 276 5.80 -15.70 13.11
CA ALA A 276 5.50 -16.38 14.37
C ALA A 276 5.61 -15.49 15.64
N ASP A 277 5.81 -14.17 15.48
CA ASP A 277 6.03 -13.23 16.60
C ASP A 277 7.31 -13.52 17.44
N GLN A 278 8.22 -14.37 16.95
CA GLN A 278 9.51 -14.68 17.60
C GLN A 278 10.59 -13.65 17.29
N LEU A 279 10.44 -12.92 16.19
CA LEU A 279 11.32 -11.84 15.76
C LEU A 279 10.53 -10.54 15.73
N ARG A 280 11.03 -9.53 16.44
CA ARG A 280 10.36 -8.24 16.57
C ARG A 280 10.58 -7.33 15.35
N VAL A 281 11.82 -7.29 14.85
CA VAL A 281 12.23 -6.34 13.80
C VAL A 281 12.87 -7.08 12.64
N VAL A 282 12.36 -6.84 11.43
CA VAL A 282 13.06 -7.24 10.20
C VAL A 282 13.67 -5.98 9.59
N VAL A 283 14.99 -5.98 9.42
CA VAL A 283 15.69 -4.94 8.64
C VAL A 283 15.88 -5.49 7.23
N ALA A 284 15.30 -4.85 6.23
CA ALA A 284 15.15 -5.47 4.92
C ALA A 284 15.45 -4.53 3.74
N THR A 285 15.84 -5.13 2.61
CA THR A 285 15.66 -4.48 1.31
C THR A 285 14.23 -4.74 0.79
N ILE A 286 13.88 -4.18 -0.37
CA ILE A 286 12.60 -4.45 -1.07
C ILE A 286 12.32 -5.95 -1.29
N ALA A 287 13.33 -6.83 -1.14
CA ALA A 287 13.16 -8.28 -1.23
C ALA A 287 12.23 -8.85 -0.12
N PHE A 288 12.12 -8.18 1.03
CA PHE A 288 11.13 -8.47 2.07
C PHE A 288 9.85 -7.68 1.77
N GLY A 289 9.18 -8.11 0.74
CA GLY A 289 8.10 -7.32 0.19
C GLY A 289 6.85 -8.15 -0.07
N MET A 290 6.52 -8.33 -1.34
CA MET A 290 5.36 -9.08 -1.77
C MET A 290 5.34 -10.48 -1.13
N GLY A 291 4.20 -10.90 -0.57
CA GLY A 291 4.03 -12.20 0.07
C GLY A 291 4.08 -12.22 1.60
N ILE A 292 4.19 -11.08 2.27
CA ILE A 292 4.08 -11.02 3.74
C ILE A 292 2.68 -10.54 4.10
N ASP A 293 1.88 -11.42 4.66
CA ASP A 293 0.50 -11.13 5.08
C ASP A 293 0.33 -11.11 6.62
N LYS A 294 1.37 -10.65 7.34
CA LYS A 294 1.29 -10.43 8.78
C LYS A 294 0.42 -9.21 9.07
N SER A 295 -0.74 -9.41 9.71
CA SER A 295 -1.74 -8.38 9.92
C SER A 295 -1.38 -7.38 11.02
N ASN A 296 -0.58 -7.79 12.00
CA ASN A 296 -0.25 -7.03 13.21
C ASN A 296 1.11 -6.31 13.16
N VAL A 297 1.60 -5.93 11.99
CA VAL A 297 2.75 -5.02 11.86
C VAL A 297 2.31 -3.63 12.32
N ARG A 298 2.95 -3.11 13.39
CA ARG A 298 2.55 -1.84 14.01
C ARG A 298 3.28 -0.62 13.47
N TRP A 299 4.41 -0.83 12.79
CA TRP A 299 5.17 0.27 12.21
C TRP A 299 6.03 -0.17 11.03
N VAL A 300 6.27 0.76 10.11
CA VAL A 300 7.20 0.63 8.98
C VAL A 300 8.12 1.85 8.96
N ILE A 301 9.42 1.60 8.94
CA ILE A 301 10.45 2.63 8.87
C ILE A 301 11.19 2.52 7.54
N HIS A 302 11.31 3.61 6.82
CA HIS A 302 12.20 3.75 5.67
C HIS A 302 13.48 4.43 6.10
N TYR A 303 14.57 3.66 6.22
CA TYR A 303 15.89 4.18 6.56
C TYR A 303 16.50 5.03 5.43
N ASN A 304 16.12 4.73 4.20
CA ASN A 304 16.45 5.45 2.97
C ASN A 304 15.16 5.78 2.21
N LEU A 305 15.25 6.76 1.29
CA LEU A 305 14.14 7.11 0.42
C LEU A 305 13.79 5.95 -0.51
N PRO A 306 12.50 5.56 -0.65
CA PRO A 306 12.03 4.62 -1.68
C PRO A 306 12.20 5.18 -3.10
N LYS A 307 12.23 4.30 -4.10
CA LYS A 307 12.39 4.68 -5.50
C LYS A 307 11.18 5.41 -6.12
N SER A 308 9.99 5.25 -5.53
CA SER A 308 8.74 5.84 -6.03
C SER A 308 7.67 5.88 -4.94
N ILE A 309 6.61 6.67 -5.17
CA ILE A 309 5.44 6.77 -4.28
C ILE A 309 4.69 5.44 -4.23
N GLU A 310 4.57 4.72 -5.34
CA GLU A 310 3.89 3.42 -5.38
C GLU A 310 4.61 2.38 -4.51
N SER A 311 5.95 2.29 -4.62
CA SER A 311 6.75 1.42 -3.78
C SER A 311 6.59 1.80 -2.30
N TYR A 312 6.67 3.09 -1.99
CA TYR A 312 6.44 3.61 -0.63
C TYR A 312 5.07 3.23 -0.10
N TYR A 313 4.01 3.48 -0.88
CA TYR A 313 2.64 3.18 -0.50
C TYR A 313 2.41 1.69 -0.24
N GLN A 314 2.97 0.81 -1.08
CA GLN A 314 2.90 -0.64 -0.85
C GLN A 314 3.65 -1.08 0.41
N GLU A 315 4.82 -0.50 0.66
CA GLU A 315 5.67 -0.85 1.80
C GLU A 315 5.04 -0.38 3.11
N ILE A 316 4.53 0.86 3.19
CA ILE A 316 3.78 1.33 4.38
C ILE A 316 2.44 0.61 4.54
N GLY A 317 1.84 0.16 3.45
CA GLY A 317 0.59 -0.62 3.43
C GLY A 317 0.68 -1.97 4.15
N ARG A 318 1.89 -2.42 4.53
CA ARG A 318 2.10 -3.61 5.37
C ARG A 318 1.73 -3.37 6.83
N ALA A 319 1.83 -2.12 7.29
CA ALA A 319 1.44 -1.75 8.63
C ALA A 319 -0.09 -1.65 8.78
N GLY A 320 -0.61 -2.04 9.93
CA GLY A 320 -2.01 -1.86 10.32
C GLY A 320 -3.02 -2.49 9.36
N ARG A 321 -2.77 -3.67 8.80
CA ARG A 321 -3.71 -4.37 7.91
C ARG A 321 -5.00 -4.79 8.61
N ASP A 322 -4.93 -4.98 9.92
CA ASP A 322 -6.07 -5.26 10.80
C ASP A 322 -6.95 -4.02 11.07
N GLY A 323 -6.52 -2.84 10.62
CA GLY A 323 -7.20 -1.57 10.83
C GLY A 323 -6.80 -0.84 12.13
N ASP A 324 -5.95 -1.46 12.94
CA ASP A 324 -5.42 -0.81 14.14
C ASP A 324 -4.41 0.29 13.79
N PRO A 325 -4.22 1.30 14.67
CA PRO A 325 -3.24 2.35 14.48
C PRO A 325 -1.84 1.82 14.23
N ALA A 326 -1.15 2.40 13.26
CA ALA A 326 0.22 2.05 12.93
C ALA A 326 1.02 3.28 12.47
N ASP A 327 2.33 3.27 12.74
CA ASP A 327 3.20 4.39 12.41
C ASP A 327 4.06 4.12 11.17
N THR A 328 4.26 5.16 10.37
CA THR A 328 5.24 5.13 9.28
C THR A 328 6.24 6.27 9.45
N LEU A 329 7.52 5.93 9.36
CA LEU A 329 8.62 6.88 9.46
C LEU A 329 9.45 6.81 8.19
N LEU A 330 9.65 7.94 7.53
CA LEU A 330 10.52 8.07 6.37
C LEU A 330 11.70 8.98 6.71
N PHE A 331 12.91 8.45 6.65
CA PHE A 331 14.12 9.25 6.73
C PHE A 331 14.55 9.69 5.34
N TYR A 332 14.57 11.00 5.11
CA TYR A 332 14.97 11.61 3.85
C TYR A 332 16.35 12.26 3.96
N ASN A 333 17.24 11.91 3.04
CA ASN A 333 18.53 12.55 2.85
C ASN A 333 18.81 12.71 1.35
N TYR A 334 19.36 13.85 0.94
CA TYR A 334 19.69 14.10 -0.47
C TYR A 334 20.67 13.08 -1.06
N ALA A 335 21.54 12.48 -0.24
CA ALA A 335 22.44 11.42 -0.68
C ALA A 335 21.70 10.19 -1.24
N ASP A 336 20.49 9.90 -0.73
CA ASP A 336 19.65 8.81 -1.24
C ASP A 336 19.18 9.11 -2.66
N ILE A 337 18.85 10.37 -2.98
CA ILE A 337 18.48 10.81 -4.34
C ILE A 337 19.61 10.52 -5.32
N VAL A 338 20.83 10.96 -5.01
CA VAL A 338 21.99 10.76 -5.87
C VAL A 338 22.21 9.27 -6.19
N GLN A 339 22.04 8.41 -5.21
CA GLN A 339 22.17 6.96 -5.40
C GLN A 339 21.03 6.37 -6.25
N LEU A 340 19.80 6.79 -5.99
CA LEU A 340 18.62 6.34 -6.73
C LEU A 340 18.61 6.84 -8.18
N GLU A 341 19.05 8.08 -8.43
CA GLU A 341 19.23 8.59 -9.79
C GLU A 341 20.22 7.74 -10.59
N LYS A 342 21.32 7.30 -9.96
CA LYS A 342 22.28 6.42 -10.63
C LYS A 342 21.58 5.12 -11.07
N PHE A 343 20.82 4.47 -10.20
CA PHE A 343 20.06 3.25 -10.54
C PHE A 343 19.01 3.51 -11.62
N ALA A 344 18.30 4.64 -11.54
CA ALA A 344 17.31 5.00 -12.55
C ALA A 344 17.93 5.22 -13.94
N ARG A 345 19.13 5.82 -14.01
CA ARG A 345 19.86 6.07 -15.27
C ARG A 345 20.38 4.79 -15.93
N GLU A 346 20.65 3.74 -15.14
CA GLU A 346 21.09 2.42 -15.63
C GLU A 346 19.91 1.55 -16.13
N SER A 347 18.67 1.96 -15.89
CA SER A 347 17.46 1.22 -16.26
C SER A 347 17.03 1.50 -17.71
N HIS A 348 16.42 0.51 -18.37
CA HIS A 348 15.77 0.68 -19.69
C HIS A 348 14.60 1.68 -19.66
N LEU A 349 13.98 1.89 -18.50
CA LEU A 349 12.88 2.83 -18.28
C LEU A 349 13.36 4.12 -17.61
N ARG A 350 14.51 4.62 -18.02
CA ARG A 350 15.21 5.76 -17.40
C ARG A 350 14.32 6.97 -17.15
N ALA A 351 13.61 7.44 -18.15
CA ALA A 351 12.79 8.65 -18.06
C ALA A 351 11.69 8.50 -17.00
N ILE A 352 10.98 7.38 -17.04
CA ILE A 352 9.90 7.03 -16.11
C ILE A 352 10.43 6.92 -14.68
N ASN A 353 11.56 6.22 -14.50
CA ASN A 353 12.11 6.01 -13.15
C ASN A 353 12.64 7.30 -12.53
N LEU A 354 13.22 8.22 -13.34
CA LEU A 354 13.64 9.54 -12.86
C LEU A 354 12.44 10.38 -12.43
N GLU A 355 11.38 10.38 -13.23
CA GLU A 355 10.16 11.10 -12.90
C GLU A 355 9.51 10.61 -11.61
N ARG A 356 9.39 9.28 -11.43
CA ARG A 356 8.87 8.67 -10.19
C ARG A 356 9.72 9.05 -8.98
N LEU A 357 11.05 9.08 -9.15
CA LEU A 357 11.96 9.51 -8.10
C LEU A 357 11.76 11.00 -7.76
N ASP A 358 11.53 11.84 -8.75
CA ASP A 358 11.22 13.26 -8.53
C ASP A 358 9.92 13.43 -7.74
N ARG A 359 8.87 12.68 -8.06
CA ARG A 359 7.62 12.68 -7.26
C ARG A 359 7.83 12.23 -5.82
N MET A 360 8.66 11.21 -5.60
CA MET A 360 8.99 10.75 -4.25
C MET A 360 9.80 11.79 -3.47
N ARG A 361 10.71 12.49 -4.15
CA ARG A 361 11.44 13.64 -3.58
C ARG A 361 10.48 14.76 -3.20
N GLU A 362 9.60 15.17 -4.10
CA GLU A 362 8.58 16.19 -3.88
C GLU A 362 7.70 15.84 -2.67
N TYR A 363 7.27 14.57 -2.55
CA TYR A 363 6.55 14.08 -1.37
C TYR A 363 7.36 14.28 -0.08
N ALA A 364 8.63 13.89 -0.08
CA ALA A 364 9.48 13.99 1.09
C ALA A 364 9.80 15.45 1.47
N GLU A 365 9.94 16.35 0.50
CA GLU A 365 10.27 17.77 0.70
C GLU A 365 9.05 18.68 0.90
N SER A 366 7.84 18.20 0.63
CA SER A 366 6.62 19.01 0.69
C SER A 366 6.25 19.50 2.08
N ASN A 367 5.58 20.64 2.11
CA ASN A 367 4.91 21.23 3.26
C ASN A 367 3.38 21.07 3.23
N VAL A 368 2.87 20.26 2.30
CA VAL A 368 1.44 19.87 2.21
C VAL A 368 1.20 18.60 3.02
N CYS A 369 -0.04 18.39 3.47
CA CYS A 369 -0.45 17.18 4.17
C CYS A 369 -0.03 15.92 3.39
N ARG A 370 0.73 15.03 4.03
CA ARG A 370 1.29 13.81 3.43
C ARG A 370 0.22 12.93 2.79
N ARG A 371 -0.92 12.81 3.45
CA ARG A 371 -2.04 11.99 2.98
C ARG A 371 -2.68 12.56 1.74
N ARG A 372 -2.90 13.88 1.69
CA ARG A 372 -3.42 14.54 0.49
C ARG A 372 -2.54 14.29 -0.72
N ILE A 373 -1.22 14.35 -0.56
CA ILE A 373 -0.28 14.08 -1.66
C ILE A 373 -0.41 12.63 -2.16
N LEU A 374 -0.47 11.66 -1.23
CA LEU A 374 -0.62 10.24 -1.61
C LEU A 374 -1.95 9.99 -2.31
N LEU A 375 -3.05 10.51 -1.77
CA LEU A 375 -4.38 10.34 -2.36
C LEU A 375 -4.45 10.97 -3.76
N ASN A 376 -3.98 12.21 -3.89
CA ASN A 376 -3.95 12.91 -5.18
C ASN A 376 -3.07 12.19 -6.22
N TYR A 377 -1.96 11.60 -5.80
CA TYR A 377 -1.10 10.80 -6.69
C TYR A 377 -1.86 9.63 -7.32
N PHE A 378 -2.76 8.99 -6.58
CA PHE A 378 -3.62 7.91 -7.07
C PHE A 378 -4.94 8.38 -7.69
N GLY A 379 -5.11 9.69 -7.90
CA GLY A 379 -6.29 10.29 -8.53
C GLY A 379 -7.48 10.48 -7.58
N GLU A 380 -7.26 10.39 -6.26
CA GLU A 380 -8.28 10.65 -5.23
C GLU A 380 -8.09 12.04 -4.62
N VAL A 381 -9.04 12.93 -4.84
CA VAL A 381 -8.97 14.31 -4.31
C VAL A 381 -9.49 14.34 -2.87
N SER A 382 -8.67 14.85 -1.95
CA SER A 382 -9.07 15.14 -0.57
C SER A 382 -9.08 16.63 -0.31
N ALA A 383 -10.22 17.17 0.10
CA ALA A 383 -10.37 18.59 0.40
C ALA A 383 -9.75 18.98 1.76
N ALA A 384 -9.62 18.04 2.71
CA ALA A 384 -9.16 18.29 4.07
C ALA A 384 -7.80 17.70 4.38
N ASP A 385 -7.06 18.33 5.28
CA ASP A 385 -5.83 17.80 5.88
C ASP A 385 -6.17 16.64 6.83
N CYS A 386 -5.27 15.63 6.92
CA CYS A 386 -5.59 14.37 7.61
C CYS A 386 -5.49 14.43 9.16
N GLY A 387 -4.91 15.46 9.74
CA GLY A 387 -4.67 15.57 11.19
C GLY A 387 -3.62 14.58 11.76
N ASN A 388 -3.18 13.58 10.99
CA ASN A 388 -2.35 12.47 11.48
C ASN A 388 -1.00 12.32 10.76
N CYS A 389 -0.47 13.35 10.13
CA CYS A 389 0.89 13.35 9.57
C CYS A 389 1.78 14.39 10.28
N ASP A 390 3.09 14.34 10.02
CA ASP A 390 4.07 15.30 10.55
C ASP A 390 3.70 16.75 10.24
N VAL A 391 3.27 17.03 9.00
CA VAL A 391 2.87 18.37 8.56
C VAL A 391 1.61 18.86 9.28
N CYS A 392 0.62 18.00 9.50
CA CYS A 392 -0.61 18.37 10.21
C CYS A 392 -0.37 18.57 11.71
N LYS A 393 0.52 17.77 12.32
CA LYS A 393 0.87 17.88 13.75
C LYS A 393 1.77 19.09 14.05
N SER A 394 2.56 19.54 13.06
CA SER A 394 3.45 20.70 13.16
C SER A 394 3.36 21.50 11.86
N PRO A 395 2.25 22.22 11.65
CA PRO A 395 2.00 22.90 10.38
C PRO A 395 3.04 24.02 10.17
N PRO A 396 3.52 24.19 8.92
CA PRO A 396 4.35 25.32 8.55
C PRO A 396 3.55 26.62 8.66
N GLU A 397 4.25 27.75 8.65
CA GLU A 397 3.62 29.06 8.48
C GLU A 397 2.88 29.10 7.15
N ARG A 398 1.60 29.46 7.18
CA ARG A 398 0.70 29.52 6.01
C ARG A 398 0.13 30.91 5.83
N PHE A 399 -0.23 31.22 4.61
CA PHE A 399 -0.93 32.46 4.25
C PHE A 399 -2.08 32.15 3.30
N ASP A 400 -3.02 33.08 3.14
CA ASP A 400 -4.06 32.98 2.11
C ASP A 400 -3.41 33.14 0.73
N GLY A 401 -3.19 32.01 0.06
CA GLY A 401 -2.57 31.91 -1.27
C GLY A 401 -3.58 31.83 -2.40
N THR A 402 -4.84 32.18 -2.14
CA THR A 402 -5.93 32.08 -3.13
C THR A 402 -5.61 32.91 -4.38
N CYS A 403 -5.08 34.12 -4.20
CA CYS A 403 -4.70 35.00 -5.32
C CYS A 403 -3.59 34.39 -6.18
N GLU A 404 -2.54 33.86 -5.57
CA GLU A 404 -1.42 33.20 -6.27
C GLU A 404 -1.90 31.95 -7.02
N ALA A 405 -2.76 31.16 -6.39
CA ALA A 405 -3.37 30.01 -7.04
C ALA A 405 -4.25 30.41 -8.23
N GLN A 406 -5.06 31.45 -8.09
CA GLN A 406 -5.88 31.98 -9.19
C GLN A 406 -5.05 32.49 -10.36
N MET A 407 -3.92 33.20 -10.11
CA MET A 407 -2.99 33.63 -11.16
C MET A 407 -2.44 32.42 -11.93
N ALA A 408 -2.01 31.38 -11.22
CA ALA A 408 -1.48 30.17 -11.82
C ALA A 408 -2.53 29.39 -12.62
N LEU A 409 -3.69 29.12 -12.04
CA LEU A 409 -4.81 28.40 -12.67
C LEU A 409 -5.33 29.17 -13.89
N SER A 410 -5.43 30.51 -13.78
CA SER A 410 -5.84 31.36 -14.91
C SER A 410 -4.83 31.28 -16.07
N ALA A 411 -3.52 31.20 -15.79
CA ALA A 411 -2.50 31.01 -16.82
C ALA A 411 -2.65 29.66 -17.53
N ILE A 412 -2.91 28.58 -16.77
CA ILE A 412 -3.13 27.23 -17.31
C ILE A 412 -4.38 27.21 -18.21
N VAL A 413 -5.52 27.68 -17.72
CA VAL A 413 -6.78 27.67 -18.48
C VAL A 413 -6.69 28.54 -19.75
N ARG A 414 -6.10 29.75 -19.65
CA ARG A 414 -5.95 30.66 -20.80
C ARG A 414 -4.97 30.18 -21.86
N SER A 415 -4.06 29.30 -21.52
CA SER A 415 -3.17 28.64 -22.48
C SER A 415 -3.80 27.40 -23.13
N GLY A 416 -5.08 27.11 -22.84
CA GLY A 416 -5.78 25.94 -23.36
C GLY A 416 -5.39 24.64 -22.69
N GLU A 417 -4.83 24.70 -21.48
CA GLU A 417 -4.37 23.52 -20.72
C GLU A 417 -3.29 22.71 -21.47
N ARG A 418 -2.49 23.38 -22.29
CA ARG A 418 -1.44 22.79 -23.16
C ARG A 418 -0.03 23.28 -22.82
N ILE A 419 0.21 23.55 -21.56
CA ILE A 419 1.51 24.03 -21.08
C ILE A 419 1.98 23.21 -19.88
N SER A 420 3.30 23.12 -19.74
CA SER A 420 3.96 22.51 -18.59
C SER A 420 4.20 23.52 -17.46
N MET A 421 4.48 23.02 -16.27
CA MET A 421 4.71 23.85 -15.06
C MET A 421 5.81 24.92 -15.27
N PRO A 422 6.98 24.66 -15.91
CA PRO A 422 7.97 25.69 -16.19
C PRO A 422 7.43 26.83 -17.05
N VAL A 423 6.58 26.53 -18.04
CA VAL A 423 5.99 27.55 -18.94
C VAL A 423 5.00 28.44 -18.18
N VAL A 424 4.25 27.88 -17.19
CA VAL A 424 3.40 28.69 -16.29
C VAL A 424 4.24 29.70 -15.53
N VAL A 425 5.40 29.28 -14.99
CA VAL A 425 6.32 30.18 -14.26
C VAL A 425 6.81 31.30 -15.19
N ASP A 426 7.17 30.97 -16.43
CA ASP A 426 7.64 31.95 -17.39
C ASP A 426 6.54 32.96 -17.75
N ILE A 427 5.30 32.52 -17.98
CA ILE A 427 4.15 33.39 -18.23
C ILE A 427 3.93 34.34 -17.05
N LEU A 428 3.86 33.82 -15.82
CA LEU A 428 3.60 34.62 -14.62
C LEU A 428 4.69 35.67 -14.37
N ARG A 429 5.93 35.36 -14.74
CA ARG A 429 7.08 36.25 -14.52
C ARG A 429 7.44 37.13 -15.68
N ALA A 430 6.71 37.08 -16.78
CA ALA A 430 7.00 37.79 -18.03
C ALA A 430 8.38 37.41 -18.65
N VAL A 431 8.70 36.10 -18.64
CA VAL A 431 9.92 35.60 -19.29
C VAL A 431 9.59 35.18 -20.73
N TYR A 432 10.29 35.77 -21.69
CA TYR A 432 10.13 35.47 -23.14
C TYR A 432 10.91 34.21 -23.53
N SER A 433 10.57 33.06 -22.95
CA SER A 433 11.15 31.77 -23.36
C SER A 433 10.67 31.36 -24.76
N PRO A 434 11.37 30.44 -25.46
CA PRO A 434 10.92 29.91 -26.74
C PRO A 434 9.48 29.42 -26.72
N ALA A 435 9.12 28.62 -25.71
CA ALA A 435 7.76 28.09 -25.54
C ALA A 435 6.69 29.18 -25.37
N VAL A 436 7.01 30.28 -24.66
CA VAL A 436 6.10 31.42 -24.50
C VAL A 436 5.88 32.14 -25.82
N LYS A 437 6.94 32.35 -26.61
CA LYS A 437 6.86 33.04 -27.90
C LYS A 437 6.12 32.20 -28.95
N GLU A 438 6.47 30.93 -29.07
CA GLU A 438 5.87 30.00 -30.02
C GLU A 438 4.38 29.76 -29.74
N GLY A 439 4.00 29.67 -28.45
CA GLY A 439 2.60 29.55 -28.03
C GLY A 439 1.81 30.86 -28.06
N GLY A 440 2.45 32.03 -28.29
CA GLY A 440 1.81 33.33 -28.24
C GLY A 440 1.30 33.72 -26.83
N TYR A 441 1.88 33.14 -25.80
CA TYR A 441 1.44 33.31 -24.41
C TYR A 441 1.84 34.67 -23.80
N ASP A 442 2.73 35.40 -24.43
CA ASP A 442 3.09 36.78 -24.11
C ASP A 442 1.91 37.76 -24.27
N ARG A 443 0.85 37.37 -25.02
CA ARG A 443 -0.38 38.16 -25.23
C ARG A 443 -1.46 37.86 -24.20
N LEU A 444 -1.29 36.87 -23.33
CA LEU A 444 -2.26 36.51 -22.32
C LEU A 444 -2.37 37.61 -21.25
N LYS A 445 -3.56 37.85 -20.75
CA LYS A 445 -3.78 38.77 -19.60
C LYS A 445 -3.01 38.36 -18.34
N THR A 446 -2.58 37.10 -18.25
CA THR A 446 -1.79 36.54 -17.16
C THR A 446 -0.27 36.74 -17.34
N PHE A 447 0.18 37.28 -18.48
CA PHE A 447 1.60 37.49 -18.70
C PHE A 447 2.15 38.59 -17.79
N GLY A 448 3.03 38.22 -16.89
CA GLY A 448 3.71 39.11 -15.94
C GLY A 448 2.92 39.49 -14.70
N VAL A 449 1.72 38.92 -14.44
CA VAL A 449 0.96 39.25 -13.23
C VAL A 449 1.66 38.80 -11.95
N GLY A 450 2.51 37.79 -12.03
CA GLY A 450 3.24 37.20 -10.90
C GLY A 450 4.71 37.61 -10.80
N ARG A 451 5.14 38.67 -11.49
CA ARG A 451 6.57 39.12 -11.57
C ARG A 451 7.18 39.49 -10.21
N ALA A 452 6.36 39.80 -9.21
CA ALA A 452 6.82 40.14 -7.87
C ALA A 452 7.46 38.95 -7.13
N LEU A 453 7.10 37.72 -7.48
CA LEU A 453 7.64 36.52 -6.86
C LEU A 453 8.79 35.92 -7.68
N SER A 454 9.73 35.26 -6.98
CA SER A 454 10.85 34.57 -7.62
C SER A 454 10.39 33.33 -8.39
N ALA A 455 11.19 32.86 -9.36
CA ALA A 455 10.90 31.59 -10.05
C ALA A 455 10.88 30.39 -9.07
N ALA A 456 11.71 30.41 -8.04
CA ALA A 456 11.74 29.37 -7.03
C ALA A 456 10.46 29.36 -6.19
N THR A 457 9.97 30.55 -5.78
CA THR A 457 8.72 30.70 -5.06
C THR A 457 7.52 30.21 -5.90
N TRP A 458 7.45 30.59 -7.16
CA TRP A 458 6.40 30.13 -8.06
C TRP A 458 6.42 28.61 -8.28
N ARG A 459 7.60 28.01 -8.41
CA ARG A 459 7.72 26.54 -8.53
C ARG A 459 7.19 25.84 -7.29
N ASP A 460 7.51 26.35 -6.12
CA ASP A 460 7.04 25.80 -4.84
C ASP A 460 5.50 25.93 -4.71
N TYR A 461 4.94 27.10 -5.01
CA TYR A 461 3.48 27.32 -4.95
C TYR A 461 2.72 26.47 -5.97
N LEU A 462 3.23 26.35 -7.19
CA LEU A 462 2.67 25.45 -8.20
C LEU A 462 2.73 23.99 -7.76
N LEU A 463 3.85 23.59 -7.13
CA LEU A 463 3.96 22.24 -6.57
C LEU A 463 2.95 22.00 -5.45
N GLN A 464 2.76 22.97 -4.56
CA GLN A 464 1.73 22.88 -3.52
C GLN A 464 0.31 22.77 -4.14
N CYS A 465 -0.02 23.59 -5.15
CA CYS A 465 -1.28 23.52 -5.87
C CYS A 465 -1.51 22.15 -6.54
N LEU A 466 -0.49 21.60 -7.19
CA LEU A 466 -0.52 20.23 -7.74
C LEU A 466 -0.78 19.18 -6.65
N GLN A 467 -0.04 19.26 -5.55
CA GLN A 467 -0.14 18.31 -4.42
C GLN A 467 -1.47 18.41 -3.67
N MET A 468 -2.12 19.57 -3.73
CA MET A 468 -3.47 19.78 -3.20
C MET A 468 -4.57 19.41 -4.21
N GLY A 469 -4.20 19.01 -5.42
CA GLY A 469 -5.14 18.54 -6.42
C GLY A 469 -5.89 19.65 -7.18
N LEU A 470 -5.35 20.87 -7.27
CA LEU A 470 -5.97 21.96 -8.05
C LEU A 470 -5.81 21.77 -9.56
N PHE A 471 -4.77 21.08 -9.97
CA PHE A 471 -4.54 20.64 -11.35
C PHE A 471 -3.79 19.32 -11.34
N THR A 472 -3.81 18.61 -12.45
CA THR A 472 -3.08 17.36 -12.69
C THR A 472 -2.10 17.53 -13.85
N ILE A 473 -1.16 16.58 -13.99
CA ILE A 473 -0.22 16.52 -15.10
C ILE A 473 -0.63 15.36 -16.00
N ASN A 474 -0.84 15.65 -17.29
CA ASN A 474 -1.06 14.62 -18.29
C ASN A 474 0.30 14.13 -18.84
N TYR A 475 0.73 12.97 -18.34
CA TYR A 475 2.02 12.37 -18.71
C TYR A 475 2.05 11.82 -20.15
N ALA A 476 0.89 11.46 -20.67
CA ALA A 476 0.76 10.97 -22.04
C ALA A 476 0.83 12.11 -23.08
N ASP A 477 0.59 13.36 -22.65
CA ASP A 477 0.53 14.53 -23.52
C ASP A 477 1.53 15.61 -23.05
N GLN A 478 2.82 15.39 -23.26
CA GLN A 478 3.92 16.35 -23.06
C GLN A 478 3.95 17.07 -21.71
N LEU A 479 3.47 16.42 -20.65
CA LEU A 479 3.38 16.98 -19.30
C LEU A 479 2.45 18.21 -19.21
N HIS A 480 1.43 18.28 -20.05
CA HIS A 480 0.45 19.35 -20.02
C HIS A 480 -0.37 19.33 -18.72
N LEU A 481 -0.70 20.52 -18.23
CA LEU A 481 -1.45 20.71 -17.00
C LEU A 481 -2.95 20.77 -17.28
N GLN A 482 -3.76 20.07 -16.48
CA GLN A 482 -5.21 20.07 -16.57
C GLN A 482 -5.83 20.51 -15.23
N VAL A 483 -6.67 21.53 -15.25
CA VAL A 483 -7.32 22.07 -14.05
C VAL A 483 -8.46 21.17 -13.63
N THR A 484 -8.47 20.75 -12.35
CA THR A 484 -9.51 19.92 -11.77
C THR A 484 -10.76 20.73 -11.41
N GLU A 485 -11.85 20.06 -10.98
CA GLU A 485 -13.04 20.75 -10.45
C GLU A 485 -12.68 21.58 -9.22
N LEU A 486 -11.88 21.05 -8.28
CA LEU A 486 -11.40 21.80 -7.12
C LEU A 486 -10.59 23.03 -7.54
N GLY A 487 -9.73 22.89 -8.56
CA GLY A 487 -8.99 24.02 -9.14
C GLY A 487 -9.92 25.06 -9.75
N ARG A 488 -10.99 24.66 -10.42
CA ARG A 488 -11.99 25.58 -10.96
C ARG A 488 -12.75 26.31 -9.84
N ASP A 489 -13.06 25.65 -8.74
CA ASP A 489 -13.69 26.30 -7.59
C ASP A 489 -12.80 27.38 -6.98
N VAL A 490 -11.50 27.13 -6.84
CA VAL A 490 -10.53 28.15 -6.41
C VAL A 490 -10.41 29.27 -7.44
N LEU A 491 -10.30 28.94 -8.74
CA LEU A 491 -10.18 29.90 -9.83
C LEU A 491 -11.34 30.90 -9.86
N TYR A 492 -12.54 30.42 -9.61
CA TYR A 492 -13.77 31.25 -9.62
C TYR A 492 -14.17 31.81 -8.24
N GLY A 493 -13.30 31.67 -7.24
CA GLY A 493 -13.51 32.24 -5.90
C GLY A 493 -14.58 31.55 -5.06
N ARG A 494 -14.88 30.29 -5.37
CA ARG A 494 -15.81 29.46 -4.58
C ARG A 494 -15.15 28.78 -3.38
N SER A 495 -13.81 28.66 -3.43
CA SER A 495 -13.00 28.08 -2.37
C SER A 495 -11.72 28.88 -2.18
N GLU A 496 -11.32 29.03 -0.92
CA GLU A 496 -10.04 29.64 -0.54
C GLU A 496 -8.98 28.55 -0.34
N ILE A 497 -7.70 28.93 -0.49
CA ILE A 497 -6.60 28.00 -0.32
C ILE A 497 -5.48 28.60 0.51
N MET A 498 -4.99 27.82 1.48
CA MET A 498 -3.85 28.19 2.30
C MET A 498 -2.57 27.57 1.73
N LEU A 499 -1.60 28.41 1.34
CA LEU A 499 -0.27 27.98 0.92
C LEU A 499 0.73 28.14 2.06
N ALA A 500 1.70 27.20 2.13
CA ALA A 500 2.85 27.36 3.03
C ALA A 500 3.81 28.39 2.46
N VAL A 501 4.35 29.26 3.32
CA VAL A 501 5.34 30.27 2.95
C VAL A 501 6.61 29.58 2.43
N TYR A 502 7.02 29.90 1.20
CA TYR A 502 8.27 29.39 0.66
C TYR A 502 9.46 29.91 1.46
N ARG A 503 10.28 28.99 1.96
CA ARG A 503 11.56 29.30 2.59
C ARG A 503 12.66 28.64 1.75
N PRO A 504 13.60 29.43 1.21
CA PRO A 504 14.75 28.85 0.51
C PRO A 504 15.45 27.83 1.41
N PRO A 505 15.92 26.70 0.89
CA PRO A 505 16.70 25.77 1.69
C PRO A 505 17.92 26.51 2.23
N GLU A 506 18.05 26.56 3.56
CA GLU A 506 19.25 27.07 4.20
C GLU A 506 20.45 26.29 3.66
N ARG A 507 21.43 26.99 3.08
CA ARG A 507 22.73 26.39 2.80
C ARG A 507 23.24 25.86 4.14
N LEU A 508 23.38 24.55 4.27
CA LEU A 508 23.98 23.90 5.42
C LEU A 508 25.42 24.39 5.57
N GLU A 509 25.59 25.53 6.23
CA GLU A 509 26.86 25.90 6.82
C GLU A 509 27.12 24.93 7.97
N LYS A 510 28.35 24.39 7.99
CA LYS A 510 28.79 23.45 9.05
C LYS A 510 28.46 24.09 10.43
N PRO A 511 27.81 23.36 11.34
CA PRO A 511 27.34 23.91 12.59
C PRO A 511 28.54 24.37 13.43
N ALA A 512 28.63 25.68 13.65
CA ALA A 512 29.44 26.23 14.73
C ALA A 512 28.83 25.78 16.06
N LYS A 513 29.67 25.21 16.92
CA LYS A 513 29.31 24.74 18.25
C LYS A 513 28.65 25.88 19.05
N LYS A 514 27.34 25.85 19.25
CA LYS A 514 26.64 26.66 20.24
C LYS A 514 26.23 25.80 21.43
N LYS A 515 26.76 26.21 22.58
CA LYS A 515 26.44 25.71 23.94
C LYS A 515 24.97 25.94 24.27
N GLY A 516 24.43 25.00 25.00
CA GLY A 516 23.05 24.78 25.36
C GLY A 516 22.20 25.96 25.82
N ARG A 517 20.93 25.82 25.51
CA ARG A 517 19.84 26.38 26.30
C ARG A 517 18.70 25.38 26.34
N LYS A 518 18.41 24.88 27.53
CA LYS A 518 17.26 24.05 27.84
C LYS A 518 15.98 24.85 27.56
N SER A 519 15.11 24.38 26.70
CA SER A 519 13.73 24.86 26.64
C SER A 519 12.79 23.76 27.14
N ARG A 520 11.91 24.17 28.00
CA ARG A 520 10.90 23.41 28.73
C ARG A 520 9.94 22.70 27.73
N ALA A 521 9.59 21.48 28.08
CA ALA A 521 8.46 20.76 27.52
C ALA A 521 7.17 21.56 27.71
N SER A 522 6.47 21.84 26.64
CA SER A 522 5.06 22.19 26.68
C SER A 522 4.23 20.93 26.57
N GLN A 523 3.41 20.70 27.55
CA GLN A 523 2.35 19.74 27.61
C GLN A 523 1.37 20.00 26.42
N SER A 524 1.12 19.02 25.61
CA SER A 524 -0.03 19.03 24.71
C SER A 524 -1.19 18.37 25.42
N ALA A 525 -2.21 19.17 25.65
CA ALA A 525 -3.49 18.73 26.14
C ALA A 525 -4.21 17.87 25.08
N ASP A 526 -4.97 16.94 25.61
CA ASP A 526 -5.89 16.01 25.01
C ASP A 526 -6.82 16.64 23.97
N VAL A 527 -6.96 15.94 22.85
CA VAL A 527 -8.20 15.94 22.08
C VAL A 527 -8.71 14.50 22.05
N GLU A 528 -9.58 14.22 22.98
CA GLU A 528 -10.53 13.11 22.91
C GLU A 528 -11.45 13.35 21.72
N ALA A 529 -11.46 12.42 20.77
CA ALA A 529 -12.54 12.22 19.84
C ALA A 529 -12.97 10.76 19.94
N ASP A 530 -14.16 10.57 20.43
CA ASP A 530 -15.00 9.42 20.57
C ASP A 530 -14.71 8.25 19.61
N LEU A 531 -14.01 7.26 20.13
CA LEU A 531 -14.32 5.85 19.93
C LEU A 531 -14.22 5.24 21.32
N GLN A 532 -15.35 4.79 21.86
CA GLN A 532 -15.46 4.12 23.13
C GLN A 532 -14.29 3.16 23.30
N GLN A 533 -13.30 3.54 24.08
CA GLN A 533 -12.31 2.66 24.67
C GLN A 533 -13.05 1.82 25.71
N MET A 534 -13.67 0.72 25.25
CA MET A 534 -13.90 -0.39 26.16
C MET A 534 -12.51 -0.81 26.62
N GLU A 535 -12.25 -0.69 27.92
CA GLU A 535 -10.97 -1.09 28.52
C GLU A 535 -10.71 -2.55 28.14
N VAL A 536 -9.73 -2.76 27.27
CA VAL A 536 -9.27 -4.10 26.93
C VAL A 536 -8.54 -4.65 28.14
N ASP A 537 -9.01 -5.77 28.69
CA ASP A 537 -8.26 -6.48 29.73
C ASP A 537 -6.92 -6.97 29.15
N LYS A 538 -5.87 -6.21 29.45
CA LYS A 538 -4.52 -6.50 28.95
C LYS A 538 -4.01 -7.86 29.41
N ASN A 539 -4.38 -8.30 30.62
CA ASN A 539 -3.95 -9.59 31.15
C ASN A 539 -4.65 -10.73 30.37
N LEU A 540 -5.96 -10.64 30.17
CA LEU A 540 -6.70 -11.62 29.38
C LEU A 540 -6.22 -11.63 27.91
N PHE A 541 -5.95 -10.47 27.33
CA PHE A 541 -5.41 -10.37 25.97
C PHE A 541 -4.07 -11.13 25.84
N GLU A 542 -3.13 -10.94 26.76
CA GLU A 542 -1.84 -11.64 26.73
C GLU A 542 -1.99 -13.15 26.97
N ARG A 543 -2.91 -13.58 27.82
CA ARG A 543 -3.25 -15.01 28.01
C ARG A 543 -3.82 -15.63 26.72
N LEU A 544 -4.72 -14.94 26.04
CA LEU A 544 -5.28 -15.38 24.76
C LEU A 544 -4.22 -15.40 23.65
N ARG A 545 -3.31 -14.43 23.64
CA ARG A 545 -2.17 -14.37 22.73
C ARG A 545 -1.20 -15.55 22.94
N ALA A 546 -0.90 -15.87 24.18
CA ALA A 546 -0.07 -17.04 24.53
C ALA A 546 -0.74 -18.36 24.10
N LEU A 547 -2.05 -18.52 24.34
CA LEU A 547 -2.81 -19.68 23.86
C LEU A 547 -2.75 -19.79 22.32
N ARG A 548 -2.99 -18.68 21.61
CA ARG A 548 -2.91 -18.64 20.14
C ARG A 548 -1.54 -19.10 19.66
N LEU A 549 -0.47 -18.62 20.27
CA LEU A 549 0.89 -19.00 19.92
C LEU A 549 1.14 -20.50 20.14
N ALA A 550 0.67 -21.05 21.27
CA ALA A 550 0.79 -22.48 21.55
C ALA A 550 0.04 -23.35 20.54
N LEU A 551 -1.18 -22.95 20.15
CA LEU A 551 -1.98 -23.62 19.13
C LEU A 551 -1.34 -23.52 17.74
N ALA A 552 -0.78 -22.37 17.40
CA ALA A 552 -0.08 -22.11 16.15
C ALA A 552 1.17 -23.01 16.01
N ASN A 553 2.01 -23.06 17.05
CA ASN A 553 3.20 -23.90 17.08
C ASN A 553 2.86 -25.40 16.97
N LYS A 554 1.78 -25.86 17.60
CA LYS A 554 1.33 -27.27 17.51
C LYS A 554 0.91 -27.65 16.09
N GLN A 555 0.41 -26.71 15.30
CA GLN A 555 -0.11 -26.96 13.97
C GLN A 555 0.84 -26.52 12.84
N GLY A 556 1.94 -25.85 13.17
CA GLY A 556 2.89 -25.34 12.19
C GLY A 556 2.38 -24.13 11.41
N TYR A 557 1.39 -23.39 11.96
CA TYR A 557 0.81 -22.20 11.29
C TYR A 557 1.25 -20.90 11.93
N PRO A 558 1.26 -19.80 11.15
CA PRO A 558 1.39 -18.46 11.71
C PRO A 558 0.27 -18.13 12.70
N PRO A 559 0.57 -17.48 13.85
CA PRO A 559 -0.43 -17.21 14.90
C PRO A 559 -1.65 -16.43 14.41
N TYR A 560 -1.47 -15.47 13.51
CA TYR A 560 -2.56 -14.65 12.98
C TYR A 560 -3.55 -15.43 12.09
N ILE A 561 -3.13 -16.58 11.53
CA ILE A 561 -4.03 -17.47 10.77
C ILE A 561 -5.10 -18.05 11.68
N ILE A 562 -4.73 -18.40 12.93
CA ILE A 562 -5.71 -18.91 13.91
C ILE A 562 -6.70 -17.81 14.27
N MET A 563 -6.19 -16.67 14.78
CA MET A 563 -7.00 -15.48 15.08
C MET A 563 -6.17 -14.21 14.95
N SER A 564 -6.75 -13.12 14.41
CA SER A 564 -6.10 -11.81 14.34
C SER A 564 -6.01 -11.17 15.74
N ASP A 565 -5.09 -10.23 15.94
CA ASP A 565 -4.99 -9.46 17.19
C ASP A 565 -6.28 -8.68 17.47
N ARG A 566 -6.93 -8.16 16.42
CA ARG A 566 -8.25 -7.51 16.52
C ARG A 566 -9.29 -8.47 17.08
N THR A 567 -9.34 -9.70 16.59
CA THR A 567 -10.26 -10.73 17.11
C THR A 567 -9.95 -11.05 18.58
N LEU A 568 -8.65 -11.18 18.95
CA LEU A 568 -8.26 -11.42 20.34
C LEU A 568 -8.64 -10.25 21.27
N ARG A 569 -8.53 -9.01 20.81
CA ARG A 569 -9.01 -7.84 21.57
C ARG A 569 -10.52 -7.88 21.78
N LEU A 570 -11.29 -8.20 20.73
CA LEU A 570 -12.74 -8.40 20.87
C LEU A 570 -13.08 -9.48 21.88
N LEU A 571 -12.37 -10.61 21.88
CA LEU A 571 -12.53 -11.68 22.88
C LEU A 571 -12.21 -11.21 24.30
N ALA A 572 -11.13 -10.45 24.48
CA ALA A 572 -10.74 -9.92 25.78
C ALA A 572 -11.70 -8.84 26.31
N THR A 573 -12.40 -8.15 25.42
CA THR A 573 -13.37 -7.10 25.75
C THR A 573 -14.76 -7.68 26.01
N ILE A 574 -15.28 -8.49 25.06
CA ILE A 574 -16.66 -9.02 25.08
C ILE A 574 -16.79 -10.22 26.04
N ARG A 575 -15.72 -11.01 26.21
CA ARG A 575 -15.65 -12.21 27.07
C ARG A 575 -16.80 -13.18 26.83
N PRO A 576 -16.94 -13.74 25.62
CA PRO A 576 -17.98 -14.69 25.30
C PRO A 576 -17.86 -15.95 26.20
N LYS A 577 -19.01 -16.50 26.63
CA LYS A 577 -19.06 -17.66 27.52
C LYS A 577 -19.39 -18.96 26.80
N THR A 578 -20.01 -18.86 25.63
CA THR A 578 -20.49 -20.00 24.85
C THR A 578 -19.96 -20.00 23.44
N LEU A 579 -20.02 -21.14 22.75
CA LEU A 579 -19.66 -21.23 21.31
C LEU A 579 -20.59 -20.39 20.42
N ASP A 580 -21.85 -20.25 20.82
CA ASP A 580 -22.82 -19.44 20.10
C ASP A 580 -22.48 -17.95 20.21
N GLU A 581 -22.07 -17.48 21.38
CA GLU A 581 -21.58 -16.12 21.56
C GLU A 581 -20.29 -15.86 20.77
N LEU A 582 -19.40 -16.86 20.66
CA LEU A 582 -18.21 -16.78 19.80
C LEU A 582 -18.56 -16.58 18.32
N SER A 583 -19.67 -17.12 17.84
CA SER A 583 -20.15 -16.96 16.46
C SER A 583 -20.49 -15.51 16.09
N ASN A 584 -20.69 -14.65 17.09
CA ASN A 584 -20.97 -13.22 16.91
C ASN A 584 -19.71 -12.35 16.92
N ILE A 585 -18.54 -12.94 17.17
CA ILE A 585 -17.27 -12.23 17.17
C ILE A 585 -16.72 -12.15 15.73
N SER A 586 -16.49 -10.93 15.26
CA SER A 586 -15.96 -10.67 13.92
C SER A 586 -14.61 -11.36 13.69
N GLY A 587 -14.49 -12.11 12.59
CA GLY A 587 -13.27 -12.84 12.21
C GLY A 587 -13.21 -14.29 12.69
N ILE A 588 -14.29 -14.82 13.27
CA ILE A 588 -14.41 -16.23 13.67
C ILE A 588 -15.48 -16.90 12.79
N GLY A 589 -15.05 -17.62 11.75
CA GLY A 589 -15.93 -18.47 10.94
C GLY A 589 -16.26 -19.80 11.64
N GLU A 590 -17.25 -20.54 11.14
CA GLU A 590 -17.72 -21.79 11.75
C GLU A 590 -16.58 -22.79 11.99
N TYR A 591 -15.72 -23.00 11.00
CA TYR A 591 -14.59 -23.93 11.14
C TYR A 591 -13.63 -23.54 12.29
N LYS A 592 -13.27 -22.25 12.39
CA LYS A 592 -12.40 -21.76 13.47
C LYS A 592 -13.07 -21.81 14.83
N ARG A 593 -14.39 -21.51 14.90
CA ARG A 593 -15.20 -21.64 16.11
C ARG A 593 -15.15 -23.07 16.64
N ASP A 594 -15.43 -24.05 15.77
CA ASP A 594 -15.54 -25.45 16.18
C ASP A 594 -14.16 -26.04 16.53
N LYS A 595 -13.12 -25.65 15.80
CA LYS A 595 -11.76 -26.16 16.00
C LYS A 595 -11.04 -25.54 17.21
N TYR A 596 -11.17 -24.24 17.42
CA TYR A 596 -10.41 -23.47 18.41
C TYR A 596 -11.26 -22.90 19.54
N GLY A 597 -12.56 -22.67 19.32
CA GLY A 597 -13.48 -22.04 20.26
C GLY A 597 -13.43 -22.64 21.67
N PRO A 598 -13.49 -23.96 21.84
CA PRO A 598 -13.43 -24.57 23.20
C PRO A 598 -12.16 -24.19 23.98
N ALA A 599 -11.00 -24.11 23.30
CA ALA A 599 -9.75 -23.74 23.95
C ALA A 599 -9.72 -22.26 24.38
N PHE A 600 -10.22 -21.38 23.54
CA PHE A 600 -10.31 -19.94 23.86
C PHE A 600 -11.31 -19.66 24.96
N LEU A 601 -12.50 -20.29 24.94
CA LEU A 601 -13.50 -20.18 26.00
C LEU A 601 -12.97 -20.64 27.36
N LYS A 602 -12.16 -21.70 27.39
CA LYS A 602 -11.53 -22.16 28.63
C LYS A 602 -10.63 -21.10 29.26
N VAL A 603 -9.90 -20.32 28.46
CA VAL A 603 -9.03 -19.22 28.95
C VAL A 603 -9.85 -18.00 29.33
N ILE A 604 -10.94 -17.70 28.61
CA ILE A 604 -11.82 -16.56 28.91
C ILE A 604 -12.58 -16.76 30.20
N ASN A 605 -13.03 -18.00 30.45
CA ASN A 605 -13.85 -18.37 31.63
C ASN A 605 -13.02 -18.76 32.88
N ALA A 606 -11.67 -18.84 32.73
CA ALA A 606 -10.72 -19.07 33.83
C ALA A 606 -10.24 -17.74 34.42
#